data_bed22769f366c7a40753d856f13434e8
#
_entry.id   bed22769f366c7a40753d856f13434e8
#
_cell.length_a   1.000
_cell.length_b   1.000
_cell.length_c   1.000
_cell.angle_alpha   90.00
_cell.angle_beta   90.00
_cell.angle_gamma   90.00
#
_symmetry.space_group_name_H-M   'P 1'
#
loop_
_entity.id
_entity.type
_entity.pdbx_description
1 polymer ?
#
loop_
_entity_poly.entity_id
_entity_poly.type
_entity_poly.pdbx_seq_one_letter_code
_entity_poly.pdbx_strand_id
1 'polypeptide(L)' 'MSRTESASCVAVIVNGAPHSLGEDTRLADLLARLGHAPESVAVAVNGEFVPRASRRDCVLRDGDQVSCFTPIVGG' A
#
# COMPACT_ATOMS: atom_id res chain seq x y z
N MET A 1 -7.35 -24.25 -17.05
CA MET A 1 -7.29 -23.81 -16.70
C MET A 1 -7.35 -23.01 -16.25
N SER A 2 -7.24 -22.71 -16.09
CA SER A 2 -7.26 -21.90 -15.67
C SER A 2 -7.09 -21.23 -15.14
N ARG A 3 -6.79 -20.82 -14.97
CA ARG A 3 -6.55 -20.23 -14.39
C ARG A 3 -6.78 -19.32 -14.09
N THR A 4 -6.82 -19.03 -14.05
CA THR A 4 -6.94 -18.19 -13.88
C THR A 4 -7.23 -17.51 -13.28
N GLU A 5 -7.42 -17.33 -12.98
CA GLU A 5 -7.66 -16.72 -12.33
C GLU A 5 -7.32 -16.28 -11.55
N SER A 6 -7.16 -16.69 -11.38
CA SER A 6 -6.67 -16.34 -10.37
C SER A 6 -5.89 -15.29 -10.41
N ALA A 7 -5.71 -14.96 -11.23
CA ALA A 7 -4.93 -13.88 -11.33
C ALA A 7 -5.44 -12.71 -10.65
N SER A 8 -5.95 -12.84 -9.60
CA SER A 8 -6.45 -11.73 -8.84
C SER A 8 -5.31 -11.10 -8.07
N CYS A 9 -4.28 -10.71 -8.78
CA CYS A 9 -3.15 -10.04 -8.15
C CYS A 9 -2.98 -8.67 -8.74
N VAL A 10 -2.61 -7.73 -7.90
CA VAL A 10 -2.28 -6.40 -8.36
C VAL A 10 -0.81 -6.14 -8.09
N ALA A 11 -0.17 -5.45 -8.99
CA ALA A 11 1.21 -5.06 -8.82
C ALA A 11 1.26 -3.60 -8.43
N VAL A 12 1.88 -3.32 -7.30
CA VAL A 12 2.04 -1.94 -6.85
C VAL A 12 3.51 -1.66 -6.67
N ILE A 13 3.86 -0.39 -6.70
CA ILE A 13 5.23 0.05 -6.46
C ILE A 13 5.27 0.71 -5.10
N VAL A 14 6.06 0.15 -4.21
CA VAL A 14 6.19 0.71 -2.87
C VAL A 14 7.60 1.25 -2.72
N ASN A 15 7.72 2.56 -2.58
CA ASN A 15 9.02 3.24 -2.49
C ASN A 15 9.96 2.81 -3.60
N GLY A 16 9.41 2.66 -4.81
CA GLY A 16 10.21 2.27 -5.95
C GLY A 16 10.40 0.76 -6.14
N ALA A 17 9.91 -0.04 -5.22
CA ALA A 17 10.06 -1.49 -5.31
C ALA A 17 8.72 -2.14 -5.65
N PRO A 18 8.69 -3.05 -6.63
CA PRO A 18 7.43 -3.69 -7.00
C PRO A 18 7.02 -4.75 -5.98
N HIS A 19 5.73 -4.82 -5.75
CA HIS A 19 5.15 -5.83 -4.87
C HIS A 19 3.90 -6.38 -5.53
N SER A 20 3.68 -7.67 -5.37
CA SER A 20 2.46 -8.32 -5.82
C SER A 20 1.53 -8.51 -4.64
N LEU A 21 0.31 -8.07 -4.78
CA LEU A 21 -0.67 -8.14 -3.71
C LEU A 21 -1.91 -8.86 -4.20
N GLY A 22 -2.62 -9.47 -3.28
CA GLY A 22 -3.91 -10.03 -3.61
C GLY A 22 -4.91 -8.93 -3.93
N GLU A 23 -5.88 -9.28 -4.75
CA GLU A 23 -6.97 -8.37 -5.05
C GLU A 23 -7.67 -7.97 -3.74
N ASP A 24 -8.13 -6.75 -3.67
CA ASP A 24 -8.78 -6.21 -2.48
C ASP A 24 -7.86 -5.98 -1.30
N THR A 25 -6.57 -6.00 -1.52
CA THR A 25 -5.64 -5.63 -0.45
C THR A 25 -5.78 -4.15 -0.18
N ARG A 26 -5.96 -3.83 1.07
CA ARG A 26 -6.09 -2.44 1.49
C ARG A 26 -4.74 -1.89 1.89
N LEU A 27 -4.62 -0.58 1.85
CA LEU A 27 -3.37 0.05 2.23
C LEU A 27 -2.95 -0.33 3.65
N ALA A 28 -3.91 -0.42 4.56
CA ALA A 28 -3.60 -0.84 5.93
C ALA A 28 -3.03 -2.24 5.97
N ASP A 29 -3.54 -3.14 5.13
CA ASP A 29 -3.02 -4.51 5.07
C ASP A 29 -1.60 -4.55 4.55
N LEU A 30 -1.31 -3.73 3.55
CA LEU A 30 0.03 -3.66 2.99
C LEU A 30 1.01 -3.18 4.05
N LEU A 31 0.65 -2.14 4.78
CA LEU A 31 1.54 -1.61 5.80
C LEU A 31 1.81 -2.61 6.90
N ALA A 32 0.79 -3.37 7.29
CA ALA A 32 0.97 -4.41 8.30
C ALA A 32 1.92 -5.48 7.80
N ARG A 33 1.81 -5.85 6.55
CA ARG A 33 2.70 -6.85 5.94
C ARG A 33 4.14 -6.39 5.91
N LEU A 34 4.34 -5.10 5.68
CA LEU A 34 5.68 -4.55 5.61
C LEU A 34 6.26 -4.28 7.00
N GLY A 35 5.46 -4.48 8.04
CA GLY A 35 5.94 -4.30 9.39
C GLY A 35 5.96 -2.87 9.87
N HIS A 36 5.24 -1.98 9.20
CA HIS A 36 5.18 -0.58 9.62
C HIS A 36 4.10 -0.37 10.66
N ALA A 37 4.45 0.32 11.73
CA ALA A 37 3.44 0.72 12.70
C ALA A 37 2.62 1.87 12.11
N PRO A 38 1.31 1.83 12.24
CA PRO A 38 0.47 2.87 11.62
C PRO A 38 0.82 4.28 12.03
N GLU A 39 1.28 4.47 13.25
CA GLU A 39 1.61 5.80 13.75
C GLU A 39 2.94 6.32 13.27
N SER A 40 3.78 5.46 12.75
CA SER A 40 5.14 5.86 12.46
C SER A 40 5.39 6.17 10.99
N VAL A 41 4.40 6.00 10.14
CA VAL A 41 4.61 6.29 8.72
C VAL A 41 3.51 7.16 8.17
N ALA A 42 3.89 8.03 7.25
CA ALA A 42 2.95 8.74 6.42
C ALA A 42 2.94 8.04 5.07
N VAL A 43 1.81 8.00 4.43
CA VAL A 43 1.67 7.27 3.18
C VAL A 43 0.95 8.11 2.16
N ALA A 44 1.46 8.09 0.94
CA ALA A 44 0.79 8.70 -0.20
C ALA A 44 0.61 7.63 -1.26
N VAL A 45 -0.50 7.68 -1.96
CA VAL A 45 -0.77 6.78 -3.07
C VAL A 45 -0.98 7.63 -4.31
N ASN A 46 -0.15 7.38 -5.33
CA ASN A 46 -0.18 8.15 -6.56
C ASN A 46 -0.03 9.65 -6.30
N GLY A 47 0.79 9.99 -5.31
CA GLY A 47 1.06 11.37 -4.96
C GLY A 47 0.06 12.01 -4.03
N GLU A 48 -0.94 11.27 -3.61
CA GLU A 48 -2.00 11.79 -2.75
C GLU A 48 -1.87 11.24 -1.35
N PHE A 49 -1.77 12.13 -0.38
CA PHE A 49 -1.65 11.70 1.01
C PHE A 49 -2.89 10.93 1.46
N VAL A 50 -2.68 9.82 2.14
CA VAL A 50 -3.77 9.01 2.67
C VAL A 50 -3.73 9.09 4.19
N PRO A 51 -4.69 9.75 4.82
CA PRO A 51 -4.72 9.80 6.28
C PRO A 51 -4.84 8.42 6.88
N ARG A 52 -4.32 8.27 8.08
CA ARG A 52 -4.33 6.98 8.75
C ARG A 52 -5.73 6.37 8.82
N ALA A 53 -6.74 7.17 9.09
CA ALA A 53 -8.09 6.67 9.21
C ALA A 53 -8.64 6.17 7.88
N SER A 54 -8.09 6.62 6.77
CA SER A 54 -8.57 6.22 5.44
C SER A 54 -7.86 4.99 4.89
N ARG A 55 -6.82 4.51 5.55
CA ARG A 55 -6.02 3.40 5.02
C ARG A 55 -6.80 2.11 4.94
N ARG A 56 -7.74 1.91 5.83
CA ARG A 56 -8.57 0.72 5.82
C ARG A 56 -9.52 0.69 4.65
N ASP A 57 -9.88 1.86 4.14
CA ASP A 57 -10.82 1.95 3.04
C ASP A 57 -10.11 2.14 1.71
N CYS A 58 -8.81 2.24 1.72
CA CYS A 58 -8.04 2.47 0.50
C CYS A 58 -7.66 1.14 -0.11
N VAL A 59 -8.40 0.73 -1.12
CA VAL A 59 -8.12 -0.51 -1.84
C VAL A 59 -7.06 -0.23 -2.88
N LEU A 60 -5.99 -1.01 -2.87
CA LEU A 60 -4.90 -0.83 -3.81
C LEU A 60 -5.23 -1.50 -5.13
N ARG A 61 -4.82 -0.86 -6.20
CA ARG A 61 -5.09 -1.34 -7.55
C ARG A 61 -3.79 -1.52 -8.30
N ASP A 62 -3.89 -2.28 -9.37
CA ASP A 62 -2.73 -2.53 -10.21
C ASP A 62 -2.15 -1.22 -10.72
N GLY A 63 -0.86 -1.06 -10.57
CA GLY A 63 -0.17 0.13 -11.03
C GLY A 63 -0.07 1.25 -10.01
N ASP A 64 -0.67 1.08 -8.84
CA ASP A 64 -0.60 2.13 -7.81
C ASP A 64 0.82 2.33 -7.32
N GLN A 65 1.18 3.57 -7.11
CA GLN A 65 2.47 3.93 -6.55
C GLN A 65 2.27 4.38 -5.12
N VAL A 66 2.85 3.62 -4.22
CA VAL A 66 2.72 3.86 -2.79
C VAL A 66 4.02 4.41 -2.26
N SER A 67 3.95 5.55 -1.60
CA SER A 67 5.12 6.14 -0.96
C SER A 67 4.92 6.12 0.54
N CYS A 68 5.82 5.43 1.22
CA CYS A 68 5.79 5.38 2.67
C CYS A 68 7.00 6.12 3.20
N PHE A 69 6.80 7.00 4.13
CA PHE A 69 7.91 7.74 4.70
C PHE A 69 7.66 8.01 6.18
N THR A 70 8.74 8.04 6.92
CA THR A 70 8.67 8.30 8.35
C THR A 70 8.85 9.80 8.56
N PRO A 71 7.83 10.47 9.08
CA PRO A 71 7.99 11.90 9.33
C PRO A 71 9.09 12.12 10.36
N ILE A 72 9.93 13.07 10.09
CA ILE A 72 10.97 13.41 11.04
C ILE A 72 10.35 14.40 12.01
N VAL A 73 10.23 13.96 13.23
CA VAL A 73 9.77 14.84 14.27
C VAL A 73 10.96 15.65 14.72
N GLY A 74 10.93 16.89 14.46
CA GLY A 74 12.04 17.75 14.76
C GLY A 74 12.42 17.72 16.23
N GLY A 75 13.58 17.67 16.47
CA GLY A 75 14.15 17.79 17.77
C GLY A 75 14.02 16.70 18.67
#